data_8e8b2553b2b741d008986093b490baf9
#
_entry.id   8e8b2553b2b741d008986093b490baf9
#
_cell.length_a   1.000
_cell.length_b   1.000
_cell.length_c   1.000
_cell.angle_alpha   90.00
_cell.angle_beta   90.00
_cell.angle_gamma   90.00
#
_symmetry.space_group_name_H-M   'P 1'
#
loop_
_entity.id
_entity.type
_entity.pdbx_description
1 polymer ?
#
loop_
_entity_poly.entity_id
_entity_poly.type
_entity_poly.pdbx_seq_one_letter_code
_entity_poly.pdbx_strand_id
1 'polypeptide(L)'
;MIVDVHAHLMGEEVPGKAFWDGFTRLAVTQTGRSEERIRQRLPDIWDLTGEQLIADMDQAGVDKVMVMPVDWGLVPAFQDSTMDIWQQHELHAQVAEKYPGRMVTFACFDPRRPDAVAMLERAVTELGMIGLKIHPAAGFFPNDPIVYPMYEKAQELDIPVMVHTGPEPKPLYSRHCQPVYVDDVAADFPELNIILAHAGLSAWWQEAAGVASVAPNVYLDISGWQVTARLRPAEFYHTLRTLISTVGAHRIMWGSDYPALRLLLSEDAWAKAITEPPTEMQEQGFGFSQEEVSAIMGDNAARVLQL
;
A
#
# COMPACT_ATOMS: atom_id res chain seq x y z
N MET A 1 -18.14 -7.89 1.50
CA MET A 1 -16.98 -8.06 0.59
C MET A 1 -15.76 -7.54 1.33
N ILE A 2 -14.68 -8.33 1.39
CA ILE A 2 -13.38 -7.92 1.95
C ILE A 2 -12.44 -7.58 0.81
N VAL A 3 -11.79 -6.42 0.87
CA VAL A 3 -10.91 -5.91 -0.19
C VAL A 3 -9.54 -5.56 0.41
N ASP A 4 -8.49 -6.18 -0.10
CA ASP A 4 -7.12 -5.79 0.18
C ASP A 4 -6.71 -4.67 -0.79
N VAL A 5 -6.49 -3.46 -0.26
CA VAL A 5 -6.17 -2.29 -1.10
C VAL A 5 -4.69 -2.11 -1.37
N HIS A 6 -3.82 -3.06 -0.94
CA HIS A 6 -2.38 -2.86 -1.06
C HIS A 6 -1.60 -4.16 -1.14
N ALA A 7 -1.25 -4.56 -2.33
CA ALA A 7 -0.39 -5.71 -2.57
C ALA A 7 0.54 -5.50 -3.77
N HIS A 8 1.59 -6.31 -3.84
CA HIS A 8 2.58 -6.29 -4.90
C HIS A 8 2.85 -7.70 -5.41
N LEU A 9 3.12 -7.84 -6.70
CA LEU A 9 3.69 -9.06 -7.26
C LEU A 9 5.20 -8.87 -7.35
N MET A 10 5.94 -9.62 -6.55
CA MET A 10 7.39 -9.48 -6.43
C MET A 10 8.08 -10.85 -6.56
N GLY A 11 9.28 -10.84 -7.11
CA GLY A 11 10.15 -12.01 -7.23
C GLY A 11 11.61 -11.67 -6.94
N GLU A 12 12.52 -12.61 -7.09
CA GLU A 12 13.95 -12.39 -6.81
C GLU A 12 14.52 -11.24 -7.64
N GLU A 13 14.15 -11.17 -8.92
CA GLU A 13 14.70 -10.23 -9.89
C GLU A 13 13.83 -8.99 -10.09
N VAL A 14 12.66 -8.92 -9.44
CA VAL A 14 11.72 -7.80 -9.52
C VAL A 14 11.20 -7.51 -8.11
N PRO A 15 11.55 -6.39 -7.53
CA PRO A 15 12.25 -5.21 -8.07
C PRO A 15 13.78 -5.32 -8.20
N GLY A 16 14.40 -6.43 -7.79
CA GLY A 16 15.82 -6.67 -7.91
C GLY A 16 16.52 -6.93 -6.56
N LYS A 17 17.76 -7.40 -6.63
CA LYS A 17 18.52 -7.84 -5.45
C LYS A 17 18.75 -6.73 -4.44
N ALA A 18 19.02 -5.51 -4.90
CA ALA A 18 19.30 -4.37 -4.01
C ALA A 18 18.12 -4.06 -3.07
N PHE A 19 16.87 -4.23 -3.52
CA PHE A 19 15.69 -4.14 -2.68
C PHE A 19 15.70 -5.21 -1.59
N TRP A 20 15.93 -6.48 -1.96
CA TRP A 20 15.92 -7.58 -1.01
C TRP A 20 17.07 -7.50 0.01
N ASP A 21 18.19 -6.91 -0.36
CA ASP A 21 19.28 -6.60 0.57
C ASP A 21 18.84 -5.53 1.59
N GLY A 22 18.13 -4.50 1.16
CA GLY A 22 17.54 -3.47 2.02
C GLY A 22 16.48 -4.04 2.96
N PHE A 23 15.55 -4.81 2.40
CA PHE A 23 14.50 -5.50 3.14
C PHE A 23 15.08 -6.45 4.19
N THR A 24 16.10 -7.23 3.83
CA THR A 24 16.76 -8.15 4.76
C THR A 24 17.37 -7.40 5.94
N ARG A 25 18.08 -6.30 5.71
CA ARG A 25 18.64 -5.46 6.79
C ARG A 25 17.56 -4.91 7.72
N LEU A 26 16.43 -4.45 7.15
CA LEU A 26 15.29 -3.99 7.93
C LEU A 26 14.72 -5.13 8.79
N ALA A 27 14.46 -6.29 8.19
CA ALA A 27 13.92 -7.46 8.89
C ALA A 27 14.84 -7.96 10.01
N VAL A 28 16.15 -7.97 9.82
CA VAL A 28 17.14 -8.24 10.88
C VAL A 28 16.99 -7.25 12.04
N THR A 29 16.91 -5.95 11.73
CA THR A 29 16.79 -4.90 12.74
C THR A 29 15.49 -5.01 13.53
N GLN A 30 14.37 -5.28 12.85
CA GLN A 30 13.04 -5.35 13.49
C GLN A 30 12.82 -6.63 14.28
N THR A 31 13.37 -7.76 13.81
CA THR A 31 13.05 -9.08 14.39
C THR A 31 14.16 -9.66 15.26
N GLY A 32 15.39 -9.13 15.19
CA GLY A 32 16.57 -9.70 15.84
C GLY A 32 17.03 -11.05 15.29
N ARG A 33 16.43 -11.52 14.18
CA ARG A 33 16.82 -12.77 13.51
C ARG A 33 18.13 -12.57 12.74
N SER A 34 18.89 -13.67 12.52
CA SER A 34 20.09 -13.60 11.69
C SER A 34 19.76 -13.31 10.22
N GLU A 35 20.68 -12.63 9.53
CA GLU A 35 20.56 -12.34 8.10
C GLU A 35 20.37 -13.62 7.28
N GLU A 36 21.16 -14.66 7.57
CA GLU A 36 21.06 -15.97 6.93
C GLU A 36 19.64 -16.54 7.00
N ARG A 37 19.02 -16.51 8.19
CA ARG A 37 17.66 -17.01 8.40
C ARG A 37 16.63 -16.20 7.63
N ILE A 38 16.79 -14.88 7.51
CA ILE A 38 15.88 -14.05 6.72
C ILE A 38 16.03 -14.42 5.24
N ARG A 39 17.26 -14.46 4.72
CA ARG A 39 17.53 -14.76 3.30
C ARG A 39 17.00 -16.15 2.88
N GLN A 40 17.12 -17.16 3.74
CA GLN A 40 16.57 -18.50 3.47
C GLN A 40 15.04 -18.51 3.30
N ARG A 41 14.35 -17.49 3.83
CA ARG A 41 12.90 -17.38 3.76
C ARG A 41 12.40 -16.44 2.66
N LEU A 42 13.27 -15.67 2.00
CA LEU A 42 12.85 -14.79 0.90
C LEU A 42 12.12 -15.52 -0.23
N PRO A 43 12.54 -16.72 -0.68
CA PRO A 43 11.80 -17.45 -1.70
C PRO A 43 10.34 -17.77 -1.34
N ASP A 44 10.03 -17.85 -0.04
CA ASP A 44 8.67 -18.14 0.45
C ASP A 44 7.69 -16.97 0.20
N ILE A 45 8.20 -15.78 -0.15
CA ILE A 45 7.39 -14.59 -0.41
C ILE A 45 7.46 -14.11 -1.86
N TRP A 46 8.24 -14.77 -2.72
CA TRP A 46 8.28 -14.43 -4.13
C TRP A 46 7.09 -15.00 -4.87
N ASP A 47 6.28 -14.13 -5.44
CA ASP A 47 5.10 -14.51 -6.23
C ASP A 47 4.88 -13.51 -7.38
N LEU A 48 5.34 -13.85 -8.57
CA LEU A 48 5.07 -13.10 -9.80
C LEU A 48 3.87 -13.65 -10.57
N THR A 49 3.27 -14.75 -10.09
CA THR A 49 2.14 -15.43 -10.74
C THR A 49 0.79 -15.11 -10.11
N GLY A 50 0.81 -14.59 -8.88
CA GLY A 50 -0.38 -14.36 -8.06
C GLY A 50 -0.99 -15.64 -7.47
N GLU A 51 -0.39 -16.81 -7.70
CA GLU A 51 -0.95 -18.08 -7.20
C GLU A 51 -0.96 -18.17 -5.69
N GLN A 52 0.15 -17.76 -5.06
CA GLN A 52 0.24 -17.77 -3.60
C GLN A 52 -0.62 -16.67 -2.98
N LEU A 53 -0.68 -15.48 -3.60
CA LEU A 53 -1.54 -14.39 -3.16
C LEU A 53 -3.02 -14.83 -3.16
N ILE A 54 -3.50 -15.44 -4.24
CA ILE A 54 -4.87 -15.97 -4.32
C ILE A 54 -5.13 -17.05 -3.27
N ALA A 55 -4.18 -17.96 -3.04
CA ALA A 55 -4.32 -18.99 -2.00
C ALA A 55 -4.42 -18.40 -0.59
N ASP A 56 -3.61 -17.39 -0.29
CA ASP A 56 -3.64 -16.68 1.00
C ASP A 56 -4.95 -15.87 1.16
N MET A 57 -5.44 -15.22 0.10
CA MET A 57 -6.75 -14.55 0.07
C MET A 57 -7.90 -15.53 0.35
N ASP A 58 -7.89 -16.70 -0.31
CA ASP A 58 -8.93 -17.73 -0.10
C ASP A 58 -8.94 -18.21 1.35
N GLN A 59 -7.77 -18.38 1.96
CA GLN A 59 -7.65 -18.75 3.36
C GLN A 59 -8.15 -17.64 4.30
N ALA A 60 -7.90 -16.38 3.95
CA ALA A 60 -8.26 -15.20 4.73
C ALA A 60 -9.72 -14.74 4.51
N GLY A 61 -10.42 -15.29 3.52
CA GLY A 61 -11.75 -14.85 3.13
C GLY A 61 -11.76 -13.48 2.43
N VAL A 62 -10.64 -13.11 1.79
CA VAL A 62 -10.51 -11.86 1.02
C VAL A 62 -11.09 -12.06 -0.37
N ASP A 63 -12.04 -11.22 -0.74
CA ASP A 63 -12.75 -11.31 -2.02
C ASP A 63 -11.95 -10.72 -3.18
N LYS A 64 -11.33 -9.57 -2.96
CA LYS A 64 -10.57 -8.83 -3.98
C LYS A 64 -9.27 -8.28 -3.43
N VAL A 65 -8.28 -8.13 -4.32
CA VAL A 65 -7.00 -7.47 -4.01
C VAL A 65 -6.64 -6.46 -5.09
N MET A 66 -6.08 -5.35 -4.66
CA MET A 66 -5.45 -4.36 -5.53
C MET A 66 -3.94 -4.61 -5.56
N VAL A 67 -3.42 -4.94 -6.73
CA VAL A 67 -1.98 -5.17 -6.95
C VAL A 67 -1.36 -4.05 -7.77
N MET A 68 -0.11 -3.69 -7.46
CA MET A 68 0.58 -2.61 -8.13
C MET A 68 2.08 -2.88 -8.24
N PRO A 69 2.75 -2.51 -9.36
CA PRO A 69 4.20 -2.42 -9.41
C PRO A 69 4.70 -1.22 -8.60
N VAL A 70 6.01 -1.13 -8.41
CA VAL A 70 6.66 0.05 -7.81
C VAL A 70 7.77 0.53 -8.73
N ASP A 71 7.70 1.79 -9.16
CA ASP A 71 8.70 2.36 -10.05
C ASP A 71 9.90 2.94 -9.28
N TRP A 72 10.93 2.12 -9.13
CA TRP A 72 12.21 2.52 -8.58
C TRP A 72 13.32 2.58 -9.65
N GLY A 73 12.97 2.45 -10.93
CA GLY A 73 13.93 2.38 -12.03
C GLY A 73 14.82 3.63 -12.21
N LEU A 74 14.46 4.76 -11.61
CA LEU A 74 15.30 5.96 -11.58
C LEU A 74 16.14 6.09 -10.29
N VAL A 75 15.98 5.18 -9.34
CA VAL A 75 16.83 5.14 -8.14
C VAL A 75 18.13 4.45 -8.48
N PRO A 76 19.31 5.11 -8.35
CA PRO A 76 20.58 4.53 -8.79
C PRO A 76 20.93 3.17 -8.16
N ALA A 77 20.42 2.90 -6.96
CA ALA A 77 20.65 1.65 -6.25
C ALA A 77 19.77 0.48 -6.74
N PHE A 78 18.73 0.72 -7.55
CA PHE A 78 17.76 -0.27 -8.00
C PHE A 78 17.77 -0.45 -9.52
N GLN A 79 18.96 -0.39 -10.12
CA GLN A 79 19.15 -0.58 -11.57
C GLN A 79 19.31 -2.06 -11.96
N ASP A 80 19.09 -2.98 -11.03
CA ASP A 80 19.32 -4.41 -11.18
C ASP A 80 18.04 -5.23 -11.41
N SER A 81 16.89 -4.57 -11.58
CA SER A 81 15.64 -5.23 -11.99
C SER A 81 15.77 -5.76 -13.43
N THR A 82 15.31 -6.99 -13.66
CA THR A 82 15.32 -7.62 -14.99
C THR A 82 14.16 -7.19 -15.87
N MET A 83 13.15 -6.53 -15.29
CA MET A 83 12.00 -5.97 -16.00
C MET A 83 12.02 -4.45 -15.91
N ASP A 84 11.82 -3.76 -17.04
CA ASP A 84 11.51 -2.34 -17.00
C ASP A 84 10.12 -2.09 -16.42
N ILE A 85 9.81 -0.83 -16.12
CA ILE A 85 8.56 -0.51 -15.45
C ILE A 85 7.32 -0.84 -16.30
N TRP A 86 7.39 -0.69 -17.63
CA TRP A 86 6.26 -1.04 -18.50
C TRP A 86 6.00 -2.54 -18.52
N GLN A 87 7.05 -3.36 -18.60
CA GLN A 87 6.95 -4.82 -18.51
C GLN A 87 6.37 -5.27 -17.15
N GLN A 88 6.69 -4.55 -16.07
CA GLN A 88 6.07 -4.83 -14.77
C GLN A 88 4.56 -4.53 -14.78
N HIS A 89 4.12 -3.46 -15.44
CA HIS A 89 2.69 -3.17 -15.58
C HIS A 89 1.97 -4.22 -16.43
N GLU A 90 2.58 -4.63 -17.56
CA GLU A 90 2.04 -5.72 -18.39
C GLU A 90 1.92 -7.04 -17.60
N LEU A 91 2.92 -7.37 -16.78
CA LEU A 91 2.87 -8.54 -15.90
C LEU A 91 1.68 -8.46 -14.93
N HIS A 92 1.50 -7.34 -14.23
CA HIS A 92 0.39 -7.17 -13.29
C HIS A 92 -0.97 -7.28 -13.97
N ALA A 93 -1.14 -6.66 -15.15
CA ALA A 93 -2.36 -6.77 -15.94
C ALA A 93 -2.63 -8.23 -16.39
N GLN A 94 -1.62 -8.92 -16.92
CA GLN A 94 -1.72 -10.31 -17.33
C GLN A 94 -2.07 -11.26 -16.17
N VAL A 95 -1.51 -11.01 -14.99
CA VAL A 95 -1.84 -11.82 -13.80
C VAL A 95 -3.28 -11.53 -13.36
N ALA A 96 -3.72 -10.27 -13.36
CA ALA A 96 -5.11 -9.93 -13.02
C ALA A 96 -6.13 -10.57 -13.98
N GLU A 97 -5.81 -10.67 -15.27
CA GLU A 97 -6.64 -11.37 -16.26
C GLU A 97 -6.81 -12.87 -15.99
N LYS A 98 -5.85 -13.51 -15.31
CA LYS A 98 -5.97 -14.92 -14.90
C LYS A 98 -6.95 -15.13 -13.74
N TYR A 99 -7.20 -14.09 -12.96
CA TYR A 99 -8.04 -14.13 -11.77
C TYR A 99 -9.18 -13.10 -11.85
N PRO A 100 -10.07 -13.22 -12.84
CA PRO A 100 -11.11 -12.24 -13.11
C PRO A 100 -12.03 -12.04 -11.89
N GLY A 101 -12.29 -10.79 -11.55
CA GLY A 101 -13.08 -10.42 -10.38
C GLY A 101 -12.37 -10.55 -9.03
N ARG A 102 -11.14 -11.07 -8.97
CA ARG A 102 -10.33 -11.21 -7.76
C ARG A 102 -9.23 -10.16 -7.66
N MET A 103 -8.64 -9.75 -8.78
CA MET A 103 -7.58 -8.76 -8.82
C MET A 103 -7.98 -7.54 -9.62
N VAL A 104 -7.56 -6.37 -9.14
CA VAL A 104 -7.55 -5.10 -9.86
C VAL A 104 -6.14 -4.51 -9.78
N THR A 105 -5.79 -3.62 -10.70
CA THR A 105 -4.42 -3.14 -10.83
C THR A 105 -4.34 -1.62 -10.76
N PHE A 106 -3.29 -1.10 -10.10
CA PHE A 106 -2.90 0.31 -10.14
C PHE A 106 -1.64 0.49 -10.96
N ALA A 107 -1.54 1.61 -11.65
CA ALA A 107 -0.32 2.06 -12.27
C ALA A 107 0.64 2.68 -11.24
N CYS A 108 1.94 2.61 -11.48
CA CYS A 108 2.95 3.31 -10.68
C CYS A 108 4.08 3.79 -11.58
N PHE A 109 4.18 5.09 -11.76
CA PHE A 109 5.26 5.70 -12.54
C PHE A 109 5.96 6.79 -11.74
N ASP A 110 7.28 6.81 -11.83
CA ASP A 110 8.08 7.91 -11.28
C ASP A 110 7.82 9.18 -12.12
N PRO A 111 7.34 10.28 -11.53
CA PRO A 111 6.97 11.49 -12.26
C PRO A 111 8.15 12.17 -12.96
N ARG A 112 9.39 11.79 -12.62
CA ARG A 112 10.60 12.29 -13.28
C ARG A 112 10.86 11.64 -14.65
N ARG A 113 10.10 10.59 -15.04
CA ARG A 113 10.15 10.06 -16.39
C ARG A 113 9.55 11.07 -17.37
N PRO A 114 10.19 11.33 -18.52
CA PRO A 114 9.69 12.33 -19.48
C PRO A 114 8.29 12.03 -20.02
N ASP A 115 7.91 10.76 -20.04
CA ASP A 115 6.65 10.23 -20.59
C ASP A 115 5.69 9.69 -19.52
N ALA A 116 5.95 9.98 -18.23
CA ALA A 116 5.16 9.43 -17.10
C ALA A 116 3.65 9.61 -17.26
N VAL A 117 3.20 10.80 -17.68
CA VAL A 117 1.77 11.11 -17.88
C VAL A 117 1.17 10.28 -19.03
N ALA A 118 1.88 10.16 -20.14
CA ALA A 118 1.44 9.34 -21.27
C ALA A 118 1.43 7.85 -20.92
N MET A 119 2.39 7.38 -20.13
CA MET A 119 2.42 6.00 -19.63
C MET A 119 1.25 5.73 -18.68
N LEU A 120 0.86 6.68 -17.83
CA LEU A 120 -0.32 6.55 -16.97
C LEU A 120 -1.59 6.41 -17.82
N GLU A 121 -1.79 7.31 -18.80
CA GLU A 121 -2.95 7.25 -19.69
C GLU A 121 -3.04 5.90 -20.41
N ARG A 122 -1.92 5.41 -20.93
CA ARG A 122 -1.85 4.11 -21.59
C ARG A 122 -2.12 2.95 -20.62
N ALA A 123 -1.59 2.99 -19.39
CA ALA A 123 -1.83 1.95 -18.39
C ALA A 123 -3.33 1.83 -18.04
N VAL A 124 -4.04 2.95 -17.97
CA VAL A 124 -5.49 2.96 -17.75
C VAL A 124 -6.25 2.49 -18.98
N THR A 125 -5.93 3.01 -20.17
CA THR A 125 -6.71 2.76 -21.38
C THR A 125 -6.38 1.44 -22.06
N GLU A 126 -5.13 0.97 -22.00
CA GLU A 126 -4.68 -0.27 -22.67
C GLU A 126 -4.63 -1.48 -21.74
N LEU A 127 -4.28 -1.27 -20.44
CA LEU A 127 -4.11 -2.35 -19.45
C LEU A 127 -5.23 -2.41 -18.41
N GLY A 128 -6.22 -1.50 -18.46
CA GLY A 128 -7.38 -1.50 -17.56
C GLY A 128 -7.05 -1.19 -16.10
N MET A 129 -5.95 -0.45 -15.84
CA MET A 129 -5.58 -0.05 -14.49
C MET A 129 -6.53 1.02 -13.96
N ILE A 130 -6.94 0.89 -12.70
CA ILE A 130 -8.02 1.69 -12.11
C ILE A 130 -7.55 2.74 -11.10
N GLY A 131 -6.25 3.00 -11.02
CA GLY A 131 -5.69 4.00 -10.10
C GLY A 131 -4.20 4.22 -10.32
N LEU A 132 -3.66 5.18 -9.58
CA LEU A 132 -2.26 5.58 -9.63
C LEU A 132 -1.60 5.42 -8.26
N LYS A 133 -0.46 4.75 -8.19
CA LYS A 133 0.47 4.77 -7.05
C LYS A 133 1.56 5.80 -7.28
N ILE A 134 1.79 6.65 -6.30
CA ILE A 134 2.94 7.55 -6.20
C ILE A 134 3.85 7.05 -5.07
N HIS A 135 5.15 6.89 -5.38
CA HIS A 135 6.13 6.36 -4.41
C HIS A 135 7.28 7.37 -4.17
N PRO A 136 7.08 8.37 -3.29
CA PRO A 136 7.99 9.51 -3.13
C PRO A 136 9.39 9.13 -2.61
N ALA A 137 9.50 7.96 -1.91
CA ALA A 137 10.79 7.47 -1.43
C ALA A 137 11.83 7.29 -2.53
N ALA A 138 11.41 7.20 -3.80
CA ALA A 138 12.27 7.18 -4.97
C ALA A 138 13.09 8.47 -5.14
N GLY A 139 12.70 9.60 -4.52
CA GLY A 139 13.52 10.82 -4.48
C GLY A 139 12.84 12.10 -4.94
N PHE A 140 11.55 12.25 -4.70
CA PHE A 140 10.78 13.48 -4.95
C PHE A 140 9.75 13.66 -3.82
N PHE A 141 9.22 14.87 -3.62
CA PHE A 141 8.12 15.10 -2.69
C PHE A 141 6.77 14.98 -3.40
N PRO A 142 5.70 14.53 -2.72
CA PRO A 142 4.35 14.47 -3.31
C PRO A 142 3.87 15.80 -3.90
N ASN A 143 4.21 16.93 -3.27
CA ASN A 143 3.86 18.30 -3.71
C ASN A 143 4.91 18.96 -4.61
N ASP A 144 5.90 18.22 -5.13
CA ASP A 144 6.81 18.79 -6.15
C ASP A 144 6.04 19.08 -7.44
N PRO A 145 6.30 20.24 -8.10
CA PRO A 145 5.60 20.62 -9.33
C PRO A 145 5.68 19.57 -10.46
N ILE A 146 6.71 18.72 -10.46
CA ILE A 146 6.86 17.64 -11.45
C ILE A 146 5.80 16.52 -11.27
N VAL A 147 5.18 16.40 -10.10
CA VAL A 147 4.15 15.38 -9.82
C VAL A 147 2.76 15.85 -10.26
N TYR A 148 2.50 17.15 -10.25
CA TYR A 148 1.17 17.72 -10.51
C TYR A 148 0.53 17.26 -11.82
N PRO A 149 1.25 17.16 -12.95
CA PRO A 149 0.67 16.61 -14.18
C PRO A 149 0.15 15.16 -14.05
N MET A 150 0.68 14.37 -13.09
CA MET A 150 0.15 13.03 -12.80
C MET A 150 -1.18 13.10 -12.05
N TYR A 151 -1.34 14.02 -11.11
CA TYR A 151 -2.61 14.26 -10.41
C TYR A 151 -3.68 14.82 -11.33
N GLU A 152 -3.32 15.79 -12.18
CA GLU A 152 -4.21 16.33 -13.22
C GLU A 152 -4.73 15.22 -14.14
N LYS A 153 -3.84 14.32 -14.60
CA LYS A 153 -4.21 13.17 -15.44
C LYS A 153 -5.06 12.16 -14.68
N ALA A 154 -4.75 11.88 -13.41
CA ALA A 154 -5.56 10.96 -12.59
C ALA A 154 -6.99 11.51 -12.39
N GLN A 155 -7.13 12.81 -12.15
CA GLN A 155 -8.44 13.47 -12.05
C GLN A 155 -9.18 13.46 -13.40
N GLU A 156 -8.50 13.70 -14.52
CA GLU A 156 -9.08 13.60 -15.87
C GLU A 156 -9.61 12.18 -16.17
N LEU A 157 -8.90 11.16 -15.72
CA LEU A 157 -9.25 9.74 -15.91
C LEU A 157 -10.24 9.21 -14.85
N ASP A 158 -10.64 10.05 -13.88
CA ASP A 158 -11.52 9.68 -12.75
C ASP A 158 -11.00 8.46 -11.96
N ILE A 159 -9.69 8.43 -11.70
CA ILE A 159 -9.04 7.36 -10.94
C ILE A 159 -8.44 7.89 -9.63
N PRO A 160 -8.49 7.10 -8.53
CA PRO A 160 -7.88 7.48 -7.27
C PRO A 160 -6.35 7.42 -7.33
N VAL A 161 -5.71 8.16 -6.41
CA VAL A 161 -4.26 8.16 -6.23
C VAL A 161 -3.90 7.61 -4.85
N MET A 162 -3.01 6.63 -4.80
CA MET A 162 -2.40 6.17 -3.56
C MET A 162 -0.98 6.73 -3.45
N VAL A 163 -0.70 7.44 -2.37
CA VAL A 163 0.63 8.00 -2.08
C VAL A 163 1.27 7.20 -0.95
N HIS A 164 2.47 6.69 -1.17
CA HIS A 164 3.23 6.03 -0.12
C HIS A 164 3.57 7.02 1.00
N THR A 165 3.25 6.67 2.25
CA THR A 165 3.62 7.42 3.45
C THR A 165 4.18 6.48 4.51
N GLY A 166 5.19 6.95 5.25
CA GLY A 166 5.86 6.11 6.24
C GLY A 166 7.35 5.92 5.94
N PRO A 167 8.12 5.44 6.92
CA PRO A 167 9.53 5.13 6.73
C PRO A 167 9.77 3.96 5.79
N GLU A 168 10.79 4.08 4.96
CA GLU A 168 11.22 3.10 3.97
C GLU A 168 12.58 2.47 4.28
N PRO A 169 12.82 1.19 3.89
CA PRO A 169 14.12 0.58 3.97
C PRO A 169 15.14 1.32 3.08
N LYS A 170 16.38 1.39 3.57
CA LYS A 170 17.48 1.99 2.78
C LYS A 170 17.83 1.10 1.59
N PRO A 171 18.12 1.72 0.43
CA PRO A 171 18.54 3.12 0.24
C PRO A 171 17.44 4.15 -0.08
N LEU A 172 16.17 3.79 0.05
CA LEU A 172 15.06 4.74 -0.19
C LEU A 172 15.03 5.89 0.83
N TYR A 173 14.39 7.01 0.46
CA TYR A 173 14.44 8.25 1.24
C TYR A 173 13.13 8.53 1.98
N SER A 174 13.02 8.03 3.21
CA SER A 174 11.83 8.22 4.06
C SER A 174 11.39 9.69 4.22
N ARG A 175 12.31 10.67 4.15
CA ARG A 175 11.99 12.09 4.30
C ARG A 175 10.94 12.62 3.31
N HIS A 176 10.81 11.98 2.15
CA HIS A 176 9.82 12.35 1.13
C HIS A 176 8.42 11.76 1.39
N CYS A 177 8.31 10.87 2.38
CA CYS A 177 7.10 10.09 2.65
C CYS A 177 6.31 10.61 3.88
N GLN A 178 6.57 11.84 4.33
CA GLN A 178 5.77 12.45 5.39
C GLN A 178 4.38 12.84 4.85
N PRO A 179 3.31 12.50 5.55
CA PRO A 179 1.94 12.78 5.12
C PRO A 179 1.64 14.26 4.83
N VAL A 180 2.30 15.19 5.53
CA VAL A 180 2.08 16.64 5.38
C VAL A 180 2.29 17.14 3.95
N TYR A 181 3.15 16.51 3.16
CA TYR A 181 3.35 16.89 1.75
C TYR A 181 2.14 16.56 0.87
N VAL A 182 1.20 15.75 1.36
CA VAL A 182 -0.05 15.45 0.64
C VAL A 182 -1.15 16.45 0.98
N ASP A 183 -0.99 17.25 2.04
CA ASP A 183 -1.96 18.28 2.43
C ASP A 183 -2.15 19.32 1.31
N ASP A 184 -1.05 19.82 0.74
CA ASP A 184 -1.08 20.73 -0.41
C ASP A 184 -1.78 20.10 -1.62
N VAL A 185 -1.47 18.84 -1.92
CA VAL A 185 -2.09 18.11 -3.05
C VAL A 185 -3.58 17.93 -2.84
N ALA A 186 -4.01 17.60 -1.62
CA ALA A 186 -5.43 17.44 -1.31
C ALA A 186 -6.22 18.75 -1.42
N ALA A 187 -5.58 19.88 -1.09
CA ALA A 187 -6.17 21.20 -1.24
C ALA A 187 -6.27 21.64 -2.71
N ASP A 188 -5.25 21.35 -3.52
CA ASP A 188 -5.20 21.71 -4.93
C ASP A 188 -6.10 20.82 -5.81
N PHE A 189 -6.36 19.58 -5.38
CA PHE A 189 -7.20 18.58 -6.08
C PHE A 189 -8.35 18.06 -5.20
N PRO A 190 -9.33 18.90 -4.84
CA PRO A 190 -10.38 18.52 -3.87
C PRO A 190 -11.32 17.41 -4.36
N GLU A 191 -11.42 17.19 -5.68
CA GLU A 191 -12.24 16.12 -6.27
C GLU A 191 -11.48 14.79 -6.42
N LEU A 192 -10.14 14.79 -6.25
CA LEU A 192 -9.31 13.61 -6.39
C LEU A 192 -9.33 12.80 -5.09
N ASN A 193 -9.72 11.53 -5.15
CA ASN A 193 -9.59 10.62 -4.01
C ASN A 193 -8.12 10.26 -3.80
N ILE A 194 -7.58 10.60 -2.62
CA ILE A 194 -6.18 10.35 -2.28
C ILE A 194 -6.11 9.37 -1.10
N ILE A 195 -5.35 8.29 -1.25
CA ILE A 195 -5.14 7.26 -0.23
C ILE A 195 -3.72 7.39 0.32
N LEU A 196 -3.58 7.68 1.60
CA LEU A 196 -2.28 7.66 2.29
C LEU A 196 -1.93 6.21 2.64
N ALA A 197 -1.10 5.58 1.81
CA ALA A 197 -0.64 4.23 2.08
C ALA A 197 0.09 4.15 3.42
N HIS A 198 -0.19 3.10 4.19
CA HIS A 198 0.37 2.84 5.51
C HIS A 198 0.00 3.87 6.59
N ALA A 199 -0.85 4.87 6.31
CA ALA A 199 -1.25 5.90 7.26
C ALA A 199 -0.07 6.48 8.07
N GLY A 200 1.10 6.69 7.42
CA GLY A 200 2.32 7.23 8.04
C GLY A 200 3.08 6.25 8.94
N LEU A 201 2.59 5.01 9.16
CA LEU A 201 3.14 4.03 10.12
C LEU A 201 3.31 4.63 11.54
N SER A 202 4.03 3.93 12.39
CA SER A 202 4.29 4.38 13.77
C SER A 202 5.08 5.71 13.85
N ALA A 203 5.71 6.15 12.77
CA ALA A 203 6.51 7.37 12.75
C ALA A 203 5.66 8.64 12.56
N TRP A 204 4.58 8.60 11.75
CA TRP A 204 3.86 9.80 11.31
C TRP A 204 2.33 9.61 11.23
N TRP A 205 1.76 8.63 11.94
CA TRP A 205 0.31 8.40 11.89
C TRP A 205 -0.52 9.60 12.39
N GLN A 206 -0.01 10.36 13.37
CA GLN A 206 -0.69 11.57 13.85
C GLN A 206 -0.76 12.65 12.77
N GLU A 207 0.30 12.75 11.95
CA GLU A 207 0.34 13.67 10.82
C GLU A 207 -0.63 13.22 9.72
N ALA A 208 -0.66 11.91 9.40
CA ALA A 208 -1.63 11.34 8.46
C ALA A 208 -3.08 11.58 8.92
N ALA A 209 -3.35 11.38 10.21
CA ALA A 209 -4.66 11.67 10.81
C ALA A 209 -4.98 13.17 10.73
N GLY A 210 -4.00 14.05 10.97
CA GLY A 210 -4.14 15.49 10.84
C GLY A 210 -4.57 15.91 9.44
N VAL A 211 -3.82 15.49 8.43
CA VAL A 211 -4.15 15.75 7.01
C VAL A 211 -5.55 15.23 6.67
N ALA A 212 -5.84 13.96 6.95
CA ALA A 212 -7.14 13.38 6.65
C ALA A 212 -8.29 14.05 7.43
N SER A 213 -8.06 14.62 8.60
CA SER A 213 -9.10 15.26 9.40
C SER A 213 -9.64 16.55 8.77
N VAL A 214 -8.83 17.24 7.98
CA VAL A 214 -9.17 18.51 7.33
C VAL A 214 -9.44 18.37 5.82
N ALA A 215 -9.01 17.27 5.21
CA ALA A 215 -9.18 16.99 3.78
C ALA A 215 -10.18 15.83 3.57
N PRO A 216 -11.45 16.10 3.16
CA PRO A 216 -12.49 15.07 3.05
C PRO A 216 -12.23 14.04 1.94
N ASN A 217 -11.38 14.35 0.98
CA ASN A 217 -10.95 13.51 -0.14
C ASN A 217 -9.73 12.63 0.20
N VAL A 218 -9.23 12.67 1.45
CA VAL A 218 -8.08 11.87 1.90
C VAL A 218 -8.54 10.67 2.72
N TYR A 219 -8.06 9.49 2.35
CA TYR A 219 -8.30 8.19 2.97
C TYR A 219 -7.00 7.62 3.54
N LEU A 220 -7.11 6.72 4.51
CA LEU A 220 -5.97 6.06 5.14
C LEU A 220 -5.99 4.56 4.82
N ASP A 221 -4.89 4.01 4.33
CA ASP A 221 -4.67 2.58 4.24
C ASP A 221 -3.80 2.13 5.43
N ILE A 222 -4.23 1.08 6.14
CA ILE A 222 -3.52 0.55 7.31
C ILE A 222 -2.61 -0.64 7.00
N SER A 223 -2.25 -0.87 5.74
CA SER A 223 -1.20 -1.82 5.40
C SER A 223 0.14 -1.47 6.08
N GLY A 224 1.02 -2.42 6.27
CA GLY A 224 2.30 -2.18 6.95
C GLY A 224 2.23 -2.20 8.49
N TRP A 225 1.05 -2.07 9.09
CA TRP A 225 0.89 -2.05 10.55
C TRP A 225 1.00 -3.44 11.21
N GLN A 226 1.16 -4.51 10.45
CA GLN A 226 1.34 -5.89 10.94
C GLN A 226 2.51 -6.00 11.92
N VAL A 227 3.59 -5.23 11.72
CA VAL A 227 4.73 -5.19 12.65
C VAL A 227 4.28 -4.70 14.03
N THR A 228 3.54 -3.61 14.08
CA THR A 228 3.01 -3.05 15.34
C THR A 228 1.97 -3.97 15.96
N ALA A 229 1.03 -4.48 15.16
CA ALA A 229 0.00 -5.41 15.63
C ALA A 229 0.59 -6.68 16.24
N ARG A 230 1.66 -7.21 15.66
CA ARG A 230 2.32 -8.44 16.13
C ARG A 230 3.18 -8.24 17.37
N LEU A 231 3.93 -7.12 17.43
CA LEU A 231 4.93 -6.90 18.47
C LEU A 231 4.42 -6.03 19.62
N ARG A 232 3.45 -5.16 19.37
CA ARG A 232 2.90 -4.20 20.32
C ARG A 232 1.38 -4.04 20.10
N PRO A 233 0.59 -5.11 20.33
CA PRO A 233 -0.84 -5.11 19.99
C PRO A 233 -1.64 -3.98 20.64
N ALA A 234 -1.40 -3.66 21.91
CA ALA A 234 -2.09 -2.57 22.59
C ALA A 234 -1.85 -1.20 21.90
N GLU A 235 -0.61 -0.94 21.42
CA GLU A 235 -0.31 0.27 20.66
C GLU A 235 -1.07 0.29 19.33
N PHE A 236 -1.12 -0.84 18.62
CA PHE A 236 -1.85 -0.94 17.36
C PHE A 236 -3.34 -0.63 17.54
N TYR A 237 -4.01 -1.31 18.47
CA TYR A 237 -5.45 -1.12 18.69
C TYR A 237 -5.79 0.27 19.22
N HIS A 238 -4.96 0.82 20.11
CA HIS A 238 -5.12 2.20 20.57
C HIS A 238 -4.99 3.19 19.40
N THR A 239 -3.98 3.01 18.55
CA THR A 239 -3.76 3.89 17.40
C THR A 239 -4.91 3.77 16.40
N LEU A 240 -5.32 2.57 16.03
CA LEU A 240 -6.44 2.38 15.10
C LEU A 240 -7.75 2.98 15.66
N ARG A 241 -8.04 2.79 16.96
CA ARG A 241 -9.20 3.42 17.60
C ARG A 241 -9.11 4.94 17.56
N THR A 242 -7.91 5.51 17.73
CA THR A 242 -7.69 6.96 17.62
C THR A 242 -7.90 7.45 16.19
N LEU A 243 -7.38 6.76 15.19
CA LEU A 243 -7.63 7.06 13.77
C LEU A 243 -9.13 7.05 13.47
N ILE A 244 -9.85 6.01 13.87
CA ILE A 244 -11.30 5.90 13.68
C ILE A 244 -12.04 7.08 14.34
N SER A 245 -11.64 7.46 15.55
CA SER A 245 -12.27 8.58 16.28
C SER A 245 -11.95 9.95 15.66
N THR A 246 -10.81 10.08 14.96
CA THR A 246 -10.36 11.34 14.37
C THR A 246 -10.92 11.56 12.96
N VAL A 247 -10.86 10.54 12.10
CA VAL A 247 -11.22 10.67 10.69
C VAL A 247 -12.50 9.91 10.31
N GLY A 248 -12.99 9.05 11.19
CA GLY A 248 -14.12 8.15 10.94
C GLY A 248 -13.71 6.86 10.24
N ALA A 249 -14.35 5.74 10.63
CA ALA A 249 -14.11 4.44 10.00
C ALA A 249 -14.35 4.45 8.49
N HIS A 250 -15.24 5.33 8.00
CA HIS A 250 -15.60 5.47 6.58
C HIS A 250 -14.47 6.01 5.68
N ARG A 251 -13.31 6.35 6.24
CA ARG A 251 -12.13 6.81 5.50
C ARG A 251 -10.88 5.98 5.76
N ILE A 252 -11.02 4.82 6.42
CA ILE A 252 -9.92 3.90 6.68
C ILE A 252 -10.13 2.64 5.84
N MET A 253 -9.07 2.12 5.24
CA MET A 253 -9.07 0.93 4.40
C MET A 253 -8.05 -0.08 4.91
N TRP A 254 -8.35 -1.35 4.77
CA TRP A 254 -7.46 -2.45 5.10
C TRP A 254 -6.64 -2.86 3.88
N GLY A 255 -5.34 -3.09 4.08
CA GLY A 255 -4.42 -3.61 3.07
C GLY A 255 -3.36 -4.50 3.70
N SER A 256 -2.78 -5.42 2.93
CA SER A 256 -1.78 -6.38 3.44
C SER A 256 -0.34 -5.95 3.25
N ASP A 257 -0.04 -5.12 2.26
CA ASP A 257 1.33 -4.86 1.79
C ASP A 257 2.06 -6.18 1.42
N TYR A 258 1.29 -7.10 0.82
CA TYR A 258 1.81 -8.37 0.31
C TYR A 258 2.92 -8.13 -0.73
N PRO A 259 3.99 -8.90 -0.78
CA PRO A 259 4.25 -10.10 0.00
C PRO A 259 5.16 -9.86 1.22
N ALA A 260 5.65 -8.63 1.40
CA ALA A 260 6.75 -8.31 2.30
C ALA A 260 6.47 -8.74 3.76
N LEU A 261 5.25 -8.54 4.25
CA LEU A 261 4.89 -8.79 5.64
C LEU A 261 4.31 -10.17 5.91
N ARG A 262 4.08 -10.98 4.87
CA ARG A 262 3.53 -12.34 4.96
C ARG A 262 4.33 -13.26 5.90
N LEU A 263 5.66 -13.13 5.96
CA LEU A 263 6.50 -13.90 6.86
C LEU A 263 6.39 -13.51 8.34
N LEU A 264 5.85 -12.34 8.61
CA LEU A 264 5.66 -11.84 9.97
C LEU A 264 4.26 -12.18 10.50
N LEU A 265 3.26 -11.93 9.69
CA LEU A 265 1.85 -12.16 9.99
C LEU A 265 1.14 -12.61 8.71
N SER A 266 0.49 -13.77 8.73
CA SER A 266 -0.27 -14.25 7.57
C SER A 266 -1.45 -13.34 7.29
N GLU A 267 -1.94 -13.35 6.05
CA GLU A 267 -3.07 -12.53 5.63
C GLU A 267 -4.34 -12.82 6.45
N ASP A 268 -4.63 -14.11 6.69
CA ASP A 268 -5.72 -14.56 7.60
C ASP A 268 -5.57 -13.95 9.00
N ALA A 269 -4.39 -14.02 9.59
CA ALA A 269 -4.16 -13.46 10.93
C ALA A 269 -4.25 -11.93 10.93
N TRP A 270 -3.87 -11.27 9.82
CA TRP A 270 -4.00 -9.83 9.66
C TRP A 270 -5.46 -9.39 9.48
N ALA A 271 -6.24 -10.10 8.67
CA ALA A 271 -7.67 -9.86 8.55
C ALA A 271 -8.39 -10.06 9.91
N LYS A 272 -8.06 -11.14 10.63
CA LYS A 272 -8.61 -11.41 11.97
C LYS A 272 -8.24 -10.34 13.01
N ALA A 273 -7.11 -9.65 12.87
CA ALA A 273 -6.77 -8.55 13.77
C ALA A 273 -7.83 -7.42 13.73
N ILE A 274 -8.55 -7.27 12.63
CA ILE A 274 -9.64 -6.28 12.50
C ILE A 274 -11.01 -6.91 12.76
N THR A 275 -11.26 -8.10 12.21
CA THR A 275 -12.59 -8.74 12.28
C THR A 275 -12.85 -9.40 13.62
N GLU A 276 -11.80 -9.88 14.30
CA GLU A 276 -11.85 -10.64 15.56
C GLU A 276 -10.80 -10.13 16.56
N PRO A 277 -10.85 -8.85 16.97
CA PRO A 277 -9.85 -8.30 17.88
C PRO A 277 -9.81 -9.09 19.20
N PRO A 278 -8.63 -9.27 19.83
CA PRO A 278 -8.51 -10.02 21.08
C PRO A 278 -9.46 -9.49 22.18
N THR A 279 -10.07 -10.40 22.95
CA THR A 279 -11.01 -10.05 24.04
C THR A 279 -10.43 -9.02 24.99
N GLU A 280 -9.15 -9.16 25.35
CA GLU A 280 -8.45 -8.21 26.22
C GLU A 280 -8.46 -6.78 25.63
N MET A 281 -8.32 -6.63 24.32
CA MET A 281 -8.36 -5.33 23.66
C MET A 281 -9.78 -4.76 23.61
N GLN A 282 -10.78 -5.63 23.42
CA GLN A 282 -12.19 -5.25 23.48
C GLN A 282 -12.59 -4.76 24.87
N GLU A 283 -12.17 -5.45 25.93
CA GLU A 283 -12.41 -5.07 27.34
C GLU A 283 -11.76 -3.73 27.71
N GLN A 284 -10.65 -3.36 27.05
CA GLN A 284 -10.00 -2.08 27.19
C GLN A 284 -10.65 -0.95 26.36
N GLY A 285 -11.73 -1.24 25.64
CA GLY A 285 -12.46 -0.26 24.82
C GLY A 285 -11.88 -0.04 23.42
N PHE A 286 -11.00 -0.94 22.95
CA PHE A 286 -10.40 -0.90 21.62
C PHE A 286 -11.08 -1.83 20.62
N GLY A 287 -12.28 -2.32 20.92
CA GLY A 287 -13.09 -3.10 19.98
C GLY A 287 -13.65 -2.24 18.85
N PHE A 288 -14.15 -2.89 17.80
CA PHE A 288 -14.77 -2.26 16.64
C PHE A 288 -16.23 -2.71 16.51
N SER A 289 -17.11 -1.79 16.09
CA SER A 289 -18.49 -2.17 15.72
C SER A 289 -18.50 -2.91 14.40
N GLN A 290 -19.59 -3.64 14.11
CA GLN A 290 -19.73 -4.35 12.83
C GLN A 290 -19.70 -3.38 11.64
N GLU A 291 -20.26 -2.18 11.79
CA GLU A 291 -20.24 -1.13 10.76
C GLU A 291 -18.81 -0.62 10.53
N GLU A 292 -18.03 -0.42 11.60
CA GLU A 292 -16.61 -0.02 11.47
C GLU A 292 -15.79 -1.11 10.77
N VAL A 293 -16.00 -2.37 11.14
CA VAL A 293 -15.33 -3.52 10.50
C VAL A 293 -15.71 -3.59 9.02
N SER A 294 -16.99 -3.52 8.66
CA SER A 294 -17.43 -3.56 7.26
C SER A 294 -16.86 -2.41 6.45
N ALA A 295 -16.86 -1.20 7.01
CA ALA A 295 -16.30 -0.02 6.36
C ALA A 295 -14.80 -0.20 6.06
N ILE A 296 -14.01 -0.59 7.07
CA ILE A 296 -12.55 -0.74 6.96
C ILE A 296 -12.16 -1.89 6.04
N MET A 297 -12.85 -3.04 6.17
CA MET A 297 -12.48 -4.26 5.44
C MET A 297 -12.90 -4.25 3.97
N GLY A 298 -13.83 -3.37 3.55
CA GLY A 298 -14.22 -3.42 2.14
C GLY A 298 -15.12 -2.31 1.62
N ASP A 299 -16.11 -1.81 2.37
CA ASP A 299 -17.10 -0.87 1.83
C ASP A 299 -16.46 0.44 1.34
N ASN A 300 -15.43 0.92 2.07
CA ASN A 300 -14.69 2.12 1.65
C ASN A 300 -13.91 1.87 0.37
N ALA A 301 -13.21 0.73 0.28
CA ALA A 301 -12.47 0.35 -0.91
C ALA A 301 -13.42 0.20 -2.10
N ALA A 302 -14.55 -0.49 -1.96
CA ALA A 302 -15.53 -0.66 -3.01
C ALA A 302 -16.04 0.68 -3.55
N ARG A 303 -16.30 1.65 -2.65
CA ARG A 303 -16.75 2.99 -3.03
C ARG A 303 -15.68 3.82 -3.72
N VAL A 304 -14.45 3.84 -3.18
CA VAL A 304 -13.37 4.71 -3.68
C VAL A 304 -12.74 4.14 -4.95
N LEU A 305 -12.65 2.81 -5.07
CA LEU A 305 -12.10 2.11 -6.23
C LEU A 305 -13.16 1.75 -7.28
N GLN A 306 -14.43 2.07 -7.04
CA GLN A 306 -15.56 1.78 -7.93
C GLN A 306 -15.67 0.28 -8.31
N LEU A 307 -15.56 -0.65 -7.31
CA LEU A 307 -15.48 -2.11 -7.50
C LEU A 307 -16.85 -2.80 -7.60
#